data_4567dc83e420d3cb33e569e96eb8af55
#
_entry.id   4567dc83e420d3cb33e569e96eb8af55
#
_cell.length_a   1.000
_cell.length_b   1.000
_cell.length_c   1.000
_cell.angle_alpha   90.00
_cell.angle_beta   90.00
_cell.angle_gamma   90.00
#
_symmetry.space_group_name_H-M   'P 1'
#
loop_
_entity.id
_entity.type
_entity.pdbx_description
1 polymer ?
#
loop_
_entity_poly.entity_id
_entity_poly.type
_entity_poly.pdbx_seq_one_letter_code
_entity_poly.pdbx_strand_id
1 'polypeptide(L)'
;GKVYKGHSTDVIGSEAIKYMENRDKSKPFFMMCHFKAPHRPWTPAERFKDLLKDVTIPEPENLLDTYEGKGEYAELLRMSMEHLRQTDVKTDIPTDMSRDELRHWAYQLYIKDYLRCIAGIDENVGRILNYLD
;
A
#
# COMPACT_ATOMS: atom_id res chain seq x y z
N GLY A 1 -9.32 -12.62 -20.52
CA GLY A 1 -8.26 -11.62 -20.20
C GLY A 1 -6.89 -12.31 -20.16
N LYS A 2 -5.81 -11.54 -20.24
CA LYS A 2 -4.45 -12.08 -20.06
C LYS A 2 -4.19 -12.35 -18.59
N VAL A 3 -3.58 -13.49 -18.28
CA VAL A 3 -3.12 -13.84 -16.94
C VAL A 3 -1.61 -13.64 -16.90
N TYR A 4 -1.14 -12.92 -15.89
CA TYR A 4 0.27 -12.62 -15.67
C TYR A 4 0.78 -13.35 -14.43
N LYS A 5 2.06 -13.73 -14.42
CA LYS A 5 2.76 -14.26 -13.25
C LYS A 5 3.60 -13.16 -12.61
N GLY A 6 3.62 -13.09 -11.29
CA GLY A 6 4.43 -12.14 -10.53
C GLY A 6 3.59 -11.17 -9.70
N HIS A 7 4.27 -10.27 -9.00
CA HIS A 7 3.64 -9.25 -8.19
C HIS A 7 2.99 -8.17 -9.09
N SER A 8 1.76 -7.77 -8.77
CA SER A 8 0.96 -6.87 -9.64
C SER A 8 1.67 -5.55 -9.95
N THR A 9 2.36 -4.95 -8.97
CA THR A 9 3.10 -3.69 -9.17
C THR A 9 4.22 -3.88 -10.20
N ASP A 10 4.98 -4.98 -10.14
CA ASP A 10 6.07 -5.27 -11.08
C ASP A 10 5.55 -5.57 -12.49
N VAL A 11 4.42 -6.29 -12.56
CA VAL A 11 3.76 -6.59 -13.83
C VAL A 11 3.30 -5.30 -14.51
N ILE A 12 2.65 -4.39 -13.76
CA ILE A 12 2.17 -3.11 -14.30
C ILE A 12 3.34 -2.27 -14.80
N GLY A 13 4.43 -2.12 -14.02
CA GLY A 13 5.63 -1.41 -14.44
C GLY A 13 6.26 -2.00 -15.71
N SER A 14 6.35 -3.32 -15.77
CA SER A 14 6.91 -4.03 -16.94
C SER A 14 6.04 -3.89 -18.19
N GLU A 15 4.71 -3.96 -18.08
CA GLU A 15 3.79 -3.75 -19.20
C GLU A 15 3.80 -2.30 -19.68
N ALA A 16 3.99 -1.32 -18.78
CA ALA A 16 4.16 0.08 -19.13
C ALA A 16 5.42 0.28 -20.01
N ILE A 17 6.56 -0.25 -19.59
CA ILE A 17 7.81 -0.20 -20.36
C ILE A 17 7.63 -0.88 -21.71
N LYS A 18 7.08 -2.09 -21.73
CA LYS A 18 6.82 -2.85 -22.96
C LYS A 18 5.91 -2.11 -23.93
N TYR A 19 4.89 -1.39 -23.44
CA TYR A 19 4.05 -0.53 -24.26
C TYR A 19 4.90 0.57 -24.93
N MET A 20 5.75 1.24 -24.17
CA MET A 20 6.61 2.31 -24.69
C MET A 20 7.64 1.78 -25.70
N GLU A 21 8.18 0.58 -25.50
CA GLU A 21 9.10 -0.08 -26.44
C GLU A 21 8.45 -0.37 -27.79
N ASN A 22 7.20 -0.85 -27.77
CA ASN A 22 6.50 -1.33 -28.94
C ASN A 22 5.59 -0.31 -29.64
N ARG A 23 5.52 0.93 -29.11
CA ARG A 23 4.71 2.00 -29.72
C ARG A 23 5.30 2.50 -31.04
N ASP A 24 4.49 3.10 -31.87
CA ASP A 24 4.93 3.86 -33.04
C ASP A 24 5.70 5.12 -32.59
N LYS A 25 7.03 5.09 -32.69
CA LYS A 25 7.91 6.18 -32.22
C LYS A 25 7.83 7.44 -33.09
N SER A 26 7.20 7.38 -34.27
CA SER A 26 6.97 8.55 -35.13
C SER A 26 5.81 9.44 -34.64
N LYS A 27 5.04 8.97 -33.64
CA LYS A 27 3.86 9.65 -33.12
C LYS A 27 4.02 10.01 -31.64
N PRO A 28 3.45 11.12 -31.22
CA PRO A 28 3.33 11.41 -29.80
C PRO A 28 2.47 10.35 -29.12
N PHE A 29 2.68 10.13 -27.83
CA PHE A 29 1.87 9.20 -27.04
C PHE A 29 1.43 9.83 -25.72
N PHE A 30 0.36 9.29 -25.18
CA PHE A 30 -0.12 9.55 -23.84
C PHE A 30 -0.36 8.21 -23.16
N MET A 31 0.14 8.06 -21.93
CA MET A 31 -0.01 6.84 -21.14
C MET A 31 -0.35 7.19 -19.69
N MET A 32 -1.34 6.51 -19.14
CA MET A 32 -1.62 6.51 -17.71
C MET A 32 -1.25 5.15 -17.13
N CYS A 33 -0.27 5.14 -16.22
CA CYS A 33 0.16 3.93 -15.52
C CYS A 33 -0.40 3.93 -14.11
N HIS A 34 -1.39 3.10 -13.85
CA HIS A 34 -2.07 3.04 -12.57
C HIS A 34 -1.73 1.76 -11.82
N PHE A 35 -1.13 1.89 -10.64
CA PHE A 35 -0.88 0.78 -9.74
C PHE A 35 -2.10 0.50 -8.86
N LYS A 36 -2.36 -0.77 -8.56
CA LYS A 36 -3.37 -1.14 -7.55
C LYS A 36 -2.88 -0.84 -6.13
N ALA A 37 -1.59 -1.07 -5.86
CA ALA A 37 -0.96 -0.66 -4.61
C ALA A 37 -0.98 0.88 -4.48
N PRO A 38 -1.06 1.44 -3.27
CA PRO A 38 -1.09 0.81 -1.96
C PRO A 38 -2.50 0.51 -1.43
N HIS A 39 -3.43 0.06 -2.27
CA HIS A 39 -4.77 -0.34 -1.83
C HIS A 39 -4.68 -1.62 -0.98
N ARG A 40 -5.51 -1.71 0.08
CA ARG A 40 -5.63 -2.92 0.91
C ARG A 40 -5.88 -4.17 0.05
N PRO A 41 -5.40 -5.35 0.46
CA PRO A 41 -4.82 -5.69 1.77
C PRO A 41 -3.29 -5.46 1.90
N TRP A 42 -2.73 -4.43 1.33
CA TRP A 42 -1.30 -4.01 1.44
C TRP A 42 -0.31 -5.17 1.37
N THR A 43 -0.32 -5.90 0.29
CA THR A 43 0.59 -7.03 0.08
C THR A 43 1.83 -6.54 -0.67
N PRO A 44 2.99 -6.41 -0.01
CA PRO A 44 4.23 -5.98 -0.66
C PRO A 44 4.81 -7.09 -1.54
N ALA A 45 5.68 -6.71 -2.48
CA ALA A 45 6.50 -7.67 -3.18
C ALA A 45 7.48 -8.34 -2.19
N GLU A 46 7.79 -9.63 -2.41
CA GLU A 46 8.58 -10.47 -1.49
C GLU A 46 9.91 -9.82 -1.08
N ARG A 47 10.59 -9.13 -2.00
CA ARG A 47 11.86 -8.43 -1.74
C ARG A 47 11.76 -7.29 -0.74
N PHE A 48 10.55 -6.77 -0.46
CA PHE A 48 10.31 -5.70 0.50
C PHE A 48 9.71 -6.17 1.82
N LYS A 49 9.48 -7.47 2.01
CA LYS A 49 8.78 -8.00 3.19
C LYS A 49 9.48 -7.65 4.52
N ASP A 50 10.81 -7.56 4.50
CA ASP A 50 11.61 -7.26 5.69
C ASP A 50 11.99 -5.77 5.81
N LEU A 51 11.59 -4.93 4.86
CA LEU A 51 11.79 -3.48 4.95
C LEU A 51 11.09 -2.93 6.21
N LEU A 52 11.77 -2.09 6.99
CA LEU A 52 11.25 -1.52 8.25
C LEU A 52 10.90 -2.55 9.33
N LYS A 53 11.40 -3.79 9.24
CA LYS A 53 11.10 -4.87 10.18
C LYS A 53 11.41 -4.46 11.63
N ASP A 54 12.60 -3.90 11.87
CA ASP A 54 13.12 -3.55 13.18
C ASP A 54 12.92 -2.06 13.55
N VAL A 55 12.06 -1.36 12.79
CA VAL A 55 11.76 0.06 13.01
C VAL A 55 10.39 0.19 13.64
N THR A 56 10.28 1.02 14.68
CA THR A 56 8.99 1.50 15.16
C THR A 56 8.65 2.79 14.42
N ILE A 57 7.55 2.80 13.69
CA ILE A 57 7.09 3.97 12.94
C ILE A 57 6.40 4.93 13.92
N PRO A 58 6.77 6.23 13.93
CA PRO A 58 6.09 7.21 14.76
C PRO A 58 4.59 7.23 14.50
N GLU A 59 3.82 7.26 15.57
CA GLU A 59 2.36 7.28 15.50
C GLU A 59 1.86 8.71 15.39
N PRO A 60 0.79 8.97 14.60
CA PRO A 60 0.20 10.28 14.52
C PRO A 60 -0.54 10.60 15.83
N GLU A 61 -0.54 11.85 16.25
CA GLU A 61 -1.18 12.31 17.49
C GLU A 61 -2.68 11.96 17.55
N ASN A 62 -3.32 11.84 16.39
CA ASN A 62 -4.74 11.52 16.27
C ASN A 62 -5.04 10.02 16.09
N LEU A 63 -4.07 9.12 16.36
CA LEU A 63 -4.30 7.68 16.24
C LEU A 63 -5.45 7.19 17.13
N LEU A 64 -5.57 7.78 18.30
CA LEU A 64 -6.61 7.44 19.29
C LEU A 64 -7.80 8.43 19.30
N ASP A 65 -7.94 9.25 18.26
CA ASP A 65 -9.03 10.23 18.15
C ASP A 65 -10.40 9.54 18.31
N THR A 66 -11.23 10.12 19.16
CA THR A 66 -12.61 9.69 19.41
C THR A 66 -13.59 10.27 18.40
N TYR A 67 -13.15 11.23 17.57
CA TYR A 67 -13.96 12.01 16.64
C TYR A 67 -15.03 12.89 17.31
N GLU A 68 -14.96 13.07 18.62
CA GLU A 68 -15.87 13.92 19.37
C GLU A 68 -15.90 15.34 18.79
N GLY A 69 -17.08 15.87 18.54
CA GLY A 69 -17.28 17.19 17.96
C GLY A 69 -17.00 17.32 16.45
N LYS A 70 -16.67 16.23 15.75
CA LYS A 70 -16.36 16.23 14.29
C LYS A 70 -17.58 15.97 13.39
N GLY A 71 -18.77 15.93 13.95
CA GLY A 71 -20.00 15.69 13.23
C GLY A 71 -20.32 14.20 13.02
N GLU A 72 -21.60 13.93 12.77
CA GLU A 72 -22.18 12.58 12.72
C GLU A 72 -21.50 11.63 11.73
N TYR A 73 -21.03 12.14 10.59
CA TYR A 73 -20.33 11.33 9.59
C TYR A 73 -19.01 10.76 10.09
N ALA A 74 -18.29 11.47 10.94
CA ALA A 74 -17.03 11.00 11.49
C ALA A 74 -17.22 9.80 12.44
N GLU A 75 -18.32 9.79 13.18
CA GLU A 75 -18.69 8.67 14.07
C GLU A 75 -19.14 7.43 13.27
N LEU A 76 -19.70 7.62 12.07
CA LEU A 76 -20.10 6.53 11.17
C LEU A 76 -18.95 5.94 10.37
N LEU A 77 -17.84 6.65 10.23
CA LEU A 77 -16.64 6.19 9.51
C LEU A 77 -15.89 5.11 10.34
N ARG A 78 -16.28 3.86 10.14
CA ARG A 78 -15.69 2.68 10.80
C ARG A 78 -14.37 2.22 10.14
N MET A 79 -13.51 3.14 9.75
CA MET A 79 -12.19 2.83 9.17
C MET A 79 -11.06 3.18 10.13
N SER A 80 -11.18 2.77 11.38
CA SER A 80 -10.11 2.89 12.36
C SER A 80 -9.27 1.61 12.45
N MET A 81 -8.09 1.70 13.08
CA MET A 81 -7.10 0.61 13.11
C MET A 81 -7.65 -0.67 13.75
N GLU A 82 -8.51 -0.57 14.76
CA GLU A 82 -9.14 -1.73 15.41
C GLU A 82 -10.13 -2.49 14.52
N HIS A 83 -10.49 -1.94 13.36
CA HIS A 83 -11.39 -2.59 12.38
C HIS A 83 -10.63 -3.23 11.20
N LEU A 84 -9.31 -3.31 11.27
CA LEU A 84 -8.54 -4.05 10.28
C LEU A 84 -8.87 -5.54 10.36
N ARG A 85 -8.95 -6.17 9.20
CA ARG A 85 -9.27 -7.60 9.09
C ARG A 85 -8.00 -8.43 9.23
N GLN A 86 -8.14 -9.68 9.59
CA GLN A 86 -7.03 -10.64 9.60
C GLN A 86 -6.27 -10.68 8.25
N THR A 87 -7.00 -10.55 7.14
CA THR A 87 -6.38 -10.45 5.80
C THR A 87 -5.53 -9.21 5.59
N ASP A 88 -5.81 -8.13 6.30
CA ASP A 88 -5.06 -6.88 6.22
C ASP A 88 -3.78 -6.96 7.07
N VAL A 89 -3.89 -7.47 8.29
CA VAL A 89 -2.75 -7.60 9.22
C VAL A 89 -1.94 -8.88 9.01
N LYS A 90 -2.50 -9.88 8.29
CA LYS A 90 -1.85 -11.15 7.89
C LYS A 90 -1.38 -12.02 9.07
N THR A 91 -1.98 -11.81 10.22
CA THR A 91 -1.76 -12.59 11.44
C THR A 91 -3.05 -12.63 12.26
N ASP A 92 -3.10 -13.50 13.27
CA ASP A 92 -4.23 -13.53 14.18
C ASP A 92 -4.34 -12.21 14.96
N ILE A 93 -5.56 -11.72 15.07
CA ILE A 93 -5.85 -10.48 15.81
C ILE A 93 -5.93 -10.84 17.30
N PRO A 94 -5.12 -10.21 18.17
CA PRO A 94 -5.18 -10.45 19.60
C PRO A 94 -6.58 -10.15 20.17
N THR A 95 -7.04 -10.99 21.09
CA THR A 95 -8.36 -10.88 21.71
C THR A 95 -8.32 -10.39 23.16
N ASP A 96 -7.11 -10.27 23.70
CA ASP A 96 -6.81 -9.88 25.09
C ASP A 96 -6.32 -8.42 25.22
N MET A 97 -6.21 -7.71 24.12
CA MET A 97 -5.82 -6.29 24.07
C MET A 97 -7.02 -5.37 24.29
N SER A 98 -6.81 -4.28 25.02
CA SER A 98 -7.73 -3.16 25.03
C SER A 98 -7.87 -2.56 23.60
N ARG A 99 -8.89 -1.72 23.40
CA ARG A 99 -9.11 -1.04 22.12
C ARG A 99 -7.91 -0.20 21.68
N ASP A 100 -7.30 0.51 22.61
CA ASP A 100 -6.18 1.40 22.31
C ASP A 100 -4.90 0.60 22.02
N GLU A 101 -4.60 -0.45 22.80
CA GLU A 101 -3.50 -1.37 22.51
C GLU A 101 -3.66 -2.01 21.13
N LEU A 102 -4.87 -2.42 20.77
CA LEU A 102 -5.16 -2.97 19.46
C LEU A 102 -4.92 -1.96 18.33
N ARG A 103 -5.25 -0.68 18.53
CA ARG A 103 -4.96 0.39 17.55
C ARG A 103 -3.47 0.59 17.36
N HIS A 104 -2.68 0.64 18.42
CA HIS A 104 -1.22 0.76 18.36
C HIS A 104 -0.61 -0.43 17.63
N TRP A 105 -0.99 -1.64 18.01
CA TRP A 105 -0.52 -2.87 17.39
C TRP A 105 -0.87 -2.93 15.88
N ALA A 106 -2.12 -2.69 15.54
CA ALA A 106 -2.61 -2.73 14.17
C ALA A 106 -1.97 -1.64 13.29
N TYR A 107 -1.73 -0.45 13.85
CA TYR A 107 -1.06 0.63 13.14
C TYR A 107 0.35 0.23 12.70
N GLN A 108 1.16 -0.38 13.57
CA GLN A 108 2.52 -0.79 13.22
C GLN A 108 2.53 -1.82 12.08
N LEU A 109 1.60 -2.76 12.06
CA LEU A 109 1.49 -3.73 10.98
C LEU A 109 1.04 -3.07 9.67
N TYR A 110 -0.02 -2.29 9.74
CA TYR A 110 -0.58 -1.58 8.58
C TYR A 110 0.44 -0.64 7.94
N ILE A 111 1.04 0.25 8.72
CA ILE A 111 1.91 1.30 8.19
C ILE A 111 3.18 0.73 7.55
N LYS A 112 3.76 -0.32 8.14
CA LYS A 112 4.92 -1.00 7.55
C LYS A 112 4.57 -1.63 6.21
N ASP A 113 3.48 -2.35 6.11
CA ASP A 113 3.05 -2.98 4.86
C ASP A 113 2.65 -1.95 3.80
N TYR A 114 2.02 -0.85 4.22
CA TYR A 114 1.74 0.29 3.35
C TYR A 114 3.03 0.86 2.75
N LEU A 115 4.03 1.16 3.58
CA LEU A 115 5.33 1.71 3.15
C LEU A 115 6.12 0.72 2.28
N ARG A 116 6.04 -0.58 2.57
CA ARG A 116 6.61 -1.65 1.72
C ARG A 116 5.97 -1.68 0.32
N CYS A 117 4.66 -1.47 0.25
CA CYS A 117 3.97 -1.35 -1.03
C CYS A 117 4.40 -0.09 -1.79
N ILE A 118 4.59 1.03 -1.10
CA ILE A 118 5.10 2.28 -1.68
C ILE A 118 6.52 2.08 -2.23
N ALA A 119 7.40 1.39 -1.51
CA ALA A 119 8.74 1.07 -2.01
C ALA A 119 8.71 0.28 -3.33
N GLY A 120 7.75 -0.64 -3.47
CA GLY A 120 7.55 -1.37 -4.72
C GLY A 120 7.04 -0.49 -5.87
N ILE A 121 6.20 0.50 -5.58
CA ILE A 121 5.75 1.50 -6.58
C ILE A 121 6.92 2.38 -6.98
N ASP A 122 7.66 2.91 -6.01
CA ASP A 122 8.80 3.81 -6.24
C ASP A 122 9.86 3.16 -7.15
N GLU A 123 10.23 1.91 -6.87
CA GLU A 123 11.14 1.15 -7.73
C GLU A 123 10.61 1.05 -9.17
N ASN A 124 9.32 0.75 -9.37
CA ASN A 124 8.75 0.62 -10.69
C ASN A 124 8.59 1.97 -11.41
N VAL A 125 8.29 3.03 -10.69
CA VAL A 125 8.31 4.40 -11.23
C VAL A 125 9.74 4.76 -11.69
N GLY A 126 10.76 4.48 -10.86
CA GLY A 126 12.16 4.66 -11.21
C GLY A 126 12.54 3.91 -12.51
N ARG A 127 12.11 2.65 -12.66
CA ARG A 127 12.32 1.87 -13.91
C ARG A 127 11.68 2.54 -15.13
N ILE A 128 10.47 3.08 -14.98
CA ILE A 128 9.76 3.76 -16.08
C ILE A 128 10.48 5.07 -16.43
N LEU A 129 10.89 5.86 -15.45
CA LEU A 129 11.63 7.12 -15.69
C LEU A 129 12.98 6.87 -16.37
N ASN A 130 13.75 5.88 -15.88
CA ASN A 130 15.03 5.49 -16.51
C ASN A 130 14.89 5.01 -17.96
N TYR A 131 13.71 4.52 -18.34
CA TYR A 131 13.43 4.17 -19.73
C TYR A 131 13.14 5.42 -20.60
N LEU A 132 12.64 6.49 -20.01
CA LEU A 132 12.27 7.72 -20.71
C LEU A 132 13.48 8.66 -20.94
N ASP A 133 14.54 8.54 -20.10
CA ASP A 133 15.81 9.26 -20.23
C ASP A 133 16.70 8.63 -21.34
#